data_a0f0453361939e7b7c74937b5a4264a0
#
_entry.id   a0f0453361939e7b7c74937b5a4264a0
#
_cell.length_a   1.000
_cell.length_b   1.000
_cell.length_c   1.000
_cell.angle_alpha   90.00
_cell.angle_beta   90.00
_cell.angle_gamma   90.00
#
_symmetry.space_group_name_H-M   'P 1'
#
loop_
_entity.id
_entity.type
_entity.pdbx_description
1 polymer ?
#
loop_
_entity_poly.entity_id
_entity_poly.type
_entity_poly.pdbx_seq_one_letter_code
_entity_poly.pdbx_strand_id
1 'polypeptide(L)'
;MALIGSGLLAILLVLSRTPGIQDVFPLKDFFRAALVVHVDLSVAIWFMAFAAVIWSALGRDGFAWLGWSGFALAAAGTALMTVSPFLPGADPVLNNYIPVLQQKYFYASLWICAAGFGLAVLRALLTTWPKPFLGAPLQSGAFLGAVAAFLALAAFVWSWVVVPRIEEKIYFEVLFWGGGHTLQFQHALLMVVAWLWIADHLGRPSAAPPPGRPKAGQANDAEPRSGEHPSPPPSGRGPGGGLSVSARALSAMFWIAALPLLVVPAIYFTIPAGELPHMELFAKLMIWGHPYMAPLILVGLLAVWATRRMPPHAAKSAFIASFSLFAVGGVLAYMIQGVNVVIPAHYHGSTVGVTLAFMGLAYVLLPQLGFGEVDGRMARWQPYVYGGGQLIHILGLAWSGGYGVQRKVAGAEQALTTLPQKIGMGMMGLGGLIAVIGGIMFVLVCLKLMLPRKR
;
A
#
# COMPACT_ATOMS: atom_id res chain seq x y z
N MET A 1 6.91 1.15 12.17
CA MET A 1 8.31 1.09 11.73
C MET A 1 8.43 1.45 10.24
N ALA A 2 7.84 0.71 9.31
CA ALA A 2 8.00 0.92 7.85
C ALA A 2 7.69 2.37 7.41
N LEU A 3 6.53 2.93 7.75
CA LEU A 3 6.18 4.31 7.38
C LEU A 3 7.09 5.37 8.02
N ILE A 4 7.58 5.14 9.24
CA ILE A 4 8.51 6.08 9.91
C ILE A 4 9.86 6.04 9.19
N GLY A 5 10.42 4.85 8.97
CA GLY A 5 11.69 4.69 8.24
C GLY A 5 11.62 5.23 6.82
N SER A 6 10.57 4.87 6.09
CA SER A 6 10.32 5.40 4.74
C SER A 6 10.16 6.92 4.73
N GLY A 7 9.42 7.50 5.69
CA GLY A 7 9.21 8.94 5.80
C GLY A 7 10.51 9.72 6.07
N LEU A 8 11.38 9.21 6.93
CA LEU A 8 12.69 9.81 7.18
C LEU A 8 13.56 9.81 5.93
N LEU A 9 13.59 8.69 5.20
CA LEU A 9 14.32 8.60 3.94
C LEU A 9 13.68 9.47 2.84
N ALA A 10 12.34 9.62 2.82
CA ALA A 10 11.65 10.49 1.87
C ALA A 10 12.07 11.95 1.97
N ILE A 11 12.35 12.45 3.18
CA ILE A 11 12.86 13.82 3.38
C ILE A 11 14.17 14.00 2.62
N LEU A 12 15.11 13.08 2.79
CA LEU A 12 16.42 13.12 2.10
C LEU A 12 16.23 13.04 0.58
N LEU A 13 15.33 12.18 0.09
CA LEU A 13 15.07 12.01 -1.34
C LEU A 13 14.45 13.27 -1.97
N VAL A 14 13.51 13.90 -1.28
CA VAL A 14 12.86 15.14 -1.75
C VAL A 14 13.89 16.27 -1.82
N LEU A 15 14.67 16.46 -0.76
CA LEU A 15 15.69 17.51 -0.70
C LEU A 15 16.76 17.33 -1.77
N SER A 16 17.25 16.12 -1.99
CA SER A 16 18.30 15.82 -2.99
C SER A 16 17.84 16.03 -4.46
N ARG A 17 16.53 16.08 -4.71
CA ARG A 17 15.96 16.29 -6.05
C ARG A 17 15.35 17.68 -6.25
N THR A 18 15.23 18.48 -5.20
CA THR A 18 14.68 19.83 -5.27
C THR A 18 15.73 20.81 -5.78
N PRO A 19 15.48 21.55 -6.88
CA PRO A 19 16.43 22.52 -7.42
C PRO A 19 16.88 23.56 -6.37
N GLY A 20 18.16 23.86 -6.31
CA GLY A 20 18.77 24.82 -5.38
C GLY A 20 19.05 24.28 -3.97
N ILE A 21 18.43 23.19 -3.55
CA ILE A 21 18.71 22.55 -2.25
C ILE A 21 19.80 21.46 -2.40
N GLN A 22 19.86 20.85 -3.55
CA GLN A 22 20.83 19.80 -3.88
C GLN A 22 22.30 20.21 -3.69
N ASP A 23 22.61 21.51 -3.77
CA ASP A 23 23.98 22.03 -3.62
C ASP A 23 24.40 22.16 -2.16
N VAL A 24 23.42 22.19 -1.25
CA VAL A 24 23.61 22.28 0.21
C VAL A 24 23.76 20.89 0.85
N PHE A 25 23.20 19.84 0.21
CA PHE A 25 23.24 18.47 0.72
C PHE A 25 24.16 17.57 -0.13
N PRO A 26 25.42 17.31 0.30
CA PRO A 26 26.41 16.56 -0.47
C PRO A 26 26.21 15.04 -0.47
N LEU A 27 25.03 14.52 -0.09
CA LEU A 27 24.77 13.08 0.08
C LEU A 27 24.40 12.37 -1.24
N LYS A 28 25.11 12.64 -2.34
CA LYS A 28 24.82 12.05 -3.66
C LYS A 28 24.88 10.51 -3.66
N ASP A 29 25.90 9.96 -3.01
CA ASP A 29 26.12 8.51 -2.98
C ASP A 29 25.06 7.80 -2.11
N PHE A 30 24.63 8.43 -1.01
CA PHE A 30 23.61 7.91 -0.12
C PHE A 30 22.19 7.99 -0.72
N PHE A 31 21.93 8.88 -1.69
CA PHE A 31 20.62 9.04 -2.33
C PHE A 31 20.09 7.72 -2.90
N ARG A 32 20.91 6.98 -3.64
CA ARG A 32 20.49 5.73 -4.29
C ARG A 32 20.21 4.62 -3.27
N ALA A 33 21.04 4.51 -2.23
CA ALA A 33 20.83 3.56 -1.15
C ALA A 33 19.56 3.91 -0.34
N ALA A 34 19.36 5.20 -0.03
CA ALA A 34 18.13 5.68 0.61
C ALA A 34 16.89 5.43 -0.24
N LEU A 35 16.99 5.60 -1.57
CA LEU A 35 15.90 5.34 -2.51
C LEU A 35 15.47 3.86 -2.49
N VAL A 36 16.42 2.92 -2.51
CA VAL A 36 16.15 1.48 -2.40
C VAL A 36 15.30 1.20 -1.17
N VAL A 37 15.79 1.56 0.01
CA VAL A 37 15.11 1.22 1.25
C VAL A 37 13.80 2.00 1.45
N HIS A 38 13.74 3.26 0.95
CA HIS A 38 12.48 4.01 0.94
C HIS A 38 11.39 3.30 0.15
N VAL A 39 11.70 2.83 -1.06
CA VAL A 39 10.74 2.12 -1.92
C VAL A 39 10.29 0.83 -1.25
N ASP A 40 11.20 0.02 -0.75
CA ASP A 40 10.86 -1.26 -0.14
C ASP A 40 10.01 -1.09 1.13
N LEU A 41 10.36 -0.13 2.00
CA LEU A 41 9.58 0.14 3.20
C LEU A 41 8.18 0.72 2.88
N SER A 42 8.07 1.60 1.88
CA SER A 42 6.80 2.30 1.57
C SER A 42 5.84 1.48 0.73
N VAL A 43 6.33 0.62 -0.16
CA VAL A 43 5.49 -0.15 -1.08
C VAL A 43 5.45 -1.63 -0.67
N ALA A 44 6.60 -2.30 -0.54
CA ALA A 44 6.60 -3.71 -0.21
C ALA A 44 6.17 -3.94 1.26
N ILE A 45 6.96 -3.46 2.22
CA ILE A 45 6.74 -3.78 3.65
C ILE A 45 5.44 -3.19 4.19
N TRP A 46 5.12 -1.91 3.90
CA TRP A 46 3.88 -1.29 4.35
C TRP A 46 2.65 -2.01 3.83
N PHE A 47 2.63 -2.36 2.53
CA PHE A 47 1.47 -3.03 1.93
C PHE A 47 1.33 -4.47 2.43
N MET A 48 2.42 -5.20 2.59
CA MET A 48 2.41 -6.54 3.15
C MET A 48 1.93 -6.55 4.61
N ALA A 49 2.41 -5.61 5.42
CA ALA A 49 1.98 -5.47 6.81
C ALA A 49 0.49 -5.16 6.90
N PHE A 50 -0.02 -4.25 6.06
CA PHE A 50 -1.44 -3.90 6.08
C PHE A 50 -2.33 -5.01 5.48
N ALA A 51 -1.84 -5.75 4.52
CA ALA A 51 -2.48 -6.98 4.04
C ALA A 51 -2.68 -7.98 5.20
N ALA A 52 -1.64 -8.20 6.01
CA ALA A 52 -1.73 -9.09 7.17
C ALA A 52 -2.76 -8.60 8.21
N VAL A 53 -2.91 -7.27 8.40
CA VAL A 53 -3.98 -6.68 9.23
C VAL A 53 -5.36 -7.00 8.68
N ILE A 54 -5.61 -6.77 7.37
CA ILE A 54 -6.88 -7.06 6.71
C ILE A 54 -7.21 -8.55 6.83
N TRP A 55 -6.26 -9.43 6.54
CA TRP A 55 -6.44 -10.88 6.64
C TRP A 55 -6.71 -11.34 8.07
N SER A 56 -6.04 -10.73 9.05
CA SER A 56 -6.29 -11.07 10.46
C SER A 56 -7.66 -10.61 10.94
N ALA A 57 -8.12 -9.45 10.48
CA ALA A 57 -9.40 -8.89 10.88
C ALA A 57 -10.62 -9.54 10.18
N LEU A 58 -10.44 -10.08 8.96
CA LEU A 58 -11.50 -10.76 8.21
C LEU A 58 -11.43 -12.28 8.27
N GLY A 59 -10.28 -12.81 8.69
CA GLY A 59 -10.06 -14.24 8.83
C GLY A 59 -10.78 -14.82 10.04
N ARG A 60 -11.08 -16.11 9.96
CA ARG A 60 -11.59 -16.87 11.11
C ARG A 60 -10.47 -17.17 12.10
N ASP A 61 -10.84 -17.42 13.34
CA ASP A 61 -9.89 -17.88 14.34
C ASP A 61 -9.20 -19.17 13.90
N GLY A 62 -7.91 -19.23 14.17
CA GLY A 62 -7.07 -20.38 13.84
C GLY A 62 -5.64 -20.00 13.46
N PHE A 63 -4.76 -20.97 13.60
CA PHE A 63 -3.35 -20.87 13.21
C PHE A 63 -2.64 -19.61 13.75
N ALA A 64 -2.95 -19.22 15.00
CA ALA A 64 -2.41 -18.02 15.64
C ALA A 64 -0.87 -18.00 15.63
N TRP A 65 -0.24 -19.17 15.76
CA TRP A 65 1.22 -19.32 15.73
C TRP A 65 1.82 -18.87 14.37
N LEU A 66 1.15 -19.14 13.21
CA LEU A 66 1.57 -18.64 11.91
C LEU A 66 1.53 -17.10 11.89
N GLY A 67 0.47 -16.50 12.46
CA GLY A 67 0.33 -15.05 12.55
C GLY A 67 1.44 -14.42 13.39
N TRP A 68 1.69 -14.93 14.59
CA TRP A 68 2.72 -14.39 15.48
C TRP A 68 4.13 -14.61 14.96
N SER A 69 4.45 -15.80 14.43
CA SER A 69 5.75 -16.07 13.81
C SER A 69 5.97 -15.20 12.57
N GLY A 70 4.94 -15.05 11.72
CA GLY A 70 4.97 -14.17 10.55
C GLY A 70 5.22 -12.73 10.94
N PHE A 71 4.53 -12.21 11.95
CA PHE A 71 4.73 -10.87 12.48
C PHE A 71 6.16 -10.67 13.04
N ALA A 72 6.66 -11.61 13.84
CA ALA A 72 7.99 -11.50 14.43
C ALA A 72 9.09 -11.47 13.35
N LEU A 73 9.01 -12.35 12.35
CA LEU A 73 9.95 -12.36 11.22
C LEU A 73 9.84 -11.07 10.40
N ALA A 74 8.63 -10.63 10.03
CA ALA A 74 8.44 -9.40 9.28
C ALA A 74 8.98 -8.18 10.04
N ALA A 75 8.76 -8.09 11.35
CA ALA A 75 9.28 -7.01 12.18
C ALA A 75 10.82 -7.02 12.26
N ALA A 76 11.43 -8.18 12.45
CA ALA A 76 12.88 -8.34 12.49
C ALA A 76 13.52 -7.99 11.13
N GLY A 77 12.97 -8.51 10.03
CA GLY A 77 13.43 -8.20 8.67
C GLY A 77 13.28 -6.71 8.35
N THR A 78 12.17 -6.08 8.73
CA THR A 78 11.95 -4.64 8.54
C THR A 78 12.97 -3.79 9.32
N ALA A 79 13.28 -4.17 10.56
CA ALA A 79 14.28 -3.48 11.35
C ALA A 79 15.67 -3.56 10.71
N LEU A 80 16.07 -4.76 10.27
CA LEU A 80 17.34 -4.97 9.59
C LEU A 80 17.41 -4.22 8.24
N MET A 81 16.33 -4.21 7.45
CA MET A 81 16.23 -3.46 6.20
C MET A 81 16.38 -1.95 6.45
N THR A 82 15.76 -1.41 7.49
CA THR A 82 15.80 0.01 7.81
C THR A 82 17.21 0.50 8.14
N VAL A 83 18.04 -0.33 8.77
CA VAL A 83 19.43 0.04 9.12
C VAL A 83 20.42 -0.29 8.03
N SER A 84 20.08 -1.13 7.07
CA SER A 84 20.99 -1.62 6.03
C SER A 84 21.69 -0.53 5.20
N PRO A 85 21.06 0.63 4.83
CA PRO A 85 21.76 1.68 4.08
C PRO A 85 22.93 2.32 4.82
N PHE A 86 22.96 2.18 6.14
CA PHE A 86 23.99 2.75 7.01
C PHE A 86 25.13 1.76 7.30
N LEU A 87 25.04 0.54 6.77
CA LEU A 87 26.06 -0.48 6.93
C LEU A 87 27.01 -0.50 5.73
N PRO A 88 28.27 -0.95 5.89
CA PRO A 88 29.24 -1.00 4.80
C PRO A 88 28.78 -1.87 3.62
N GLY A 89 29.15 -1.46 2.40
CA GLY A 89 28.86 -2.21 1.17
C GLY A 89 27.43 -2.09 0.67
N ALA A 90 26.75 -0.99 0.98
CA ALA A 90 25.38 -0.73 0.56
C ALA A 90 25.29 -0.24 -0.91
N ASP A 91 25.79 -1.04 -1.88
CA ASP A 91 25.76 -0.69 -3.30
C ASP A 91 24.35 -0.87 -3.89
N PRO A 92 23.70 0.18 -4.41
CA PRO A 92 22.31 0.12 -4.84
C PRO A 92 22.16 -0.40 -6.27
N VAL A 93 21.30 -1.40 -6.46
CA VAL A 93 20.79 -1.86 -7.76
C VAL A 93 19.34 -1.48 -7.90
N LEU A 94 19.06 -0.49 -8.74
CA LEU A 94 17.73 0.03 -8.98
C LEU A 94 17.03 -0.78 -10.09
N ASN A 95 16.00 -1.52 -9.73
CA ASN A 95 15.08 -2.19 -10.65
C ASN A 95 13.66 -1.60 -10.54
N ASN A 96 12.67 -2.19 -11.23
CA ASN A 96 11.33 -1.61 -11.31
C ASN A 96 10.40 -2.03 -10.17
N TYR A 97 10.71 -3.09 -9.42
CA TYR A 97 9.82 -3.63 -8.38
C TYR A 97 10.41 -3.62 -6.98
N ILE A 98 11.45 -4.41 -6.76
CA ILE A 98 12.13 -4.55 -5.47
C ILE A 98 13.59 -4.19 -5.70
N PRO A 99 13.95 -2.91 -5.60
CA PRO A 99 15.35 -2.51 -5.69
C PRO A 99 16.15 -3.11 -4.53
N VAL A 100 17.43 -3.34 -4.72
CA VAL A 100 18.26 -4.04 -3.74
C VAL A 100 19.53 -3.28 -3.39
N LEU A 101 20.03 -3.47 -2.17
CA LEU A 101 21.40 -3.16 -1.80
C LEU A 101 22.24 -4.45 -1.88
N GLN A 102 23.38 -4.37 -2.56
CA GLN A 102 24.30 -5.53 -2.71
C GLN A 102 25.08 -5.77 -1.44
N GLN A 103 24.40 -6.21 -0.39
CA GLN A 103 25.03 -6.56 0.86
C GLN A 103 24.27 -7.67 1.60
N LYS A 104 25.01 -8.46 2.38
CA LYS A 104 24.47 -9.62 3.10
C LYS A 104 23.32 -9.26 4.06
N TYR A 105 23.39 -8.12 4.72
CA TYR A 105 22.35 -7.67 5.68
C TYR A 105 21.03 -7.34 4.98
N PHE A 106 21.10 -6.69 3.82
CA PHE A 106 19.91 -6.39 3.05
C PHE A 106 19.28 -7.65 2.46
N TYR A 107 20.08 -8.56 1.90
CA TYR A 107 19.57 -9.86 1.41
C TYR A 107 18.96 -10.69 2.54
N ALA A 108 19.59 -10.74 3.71
CA ALA A 108 19.02 -11.40 4.87
C ALA A 108 17.68 -10.78 5.28
N SER A 109 17.57 -9.44 5.27
CA SER A 109 16.32 -8.74 5.57
C SER A 109 15.18 -9.09 4.61
N LEU A 110 15.48 -9.17 3.29
CA LEU A 110 14.51 -9.58 2.27
C LEU A 110 13.99 -11.00 2.52
N TRP A 111 14.89 -11.96 2.77
CA TRP A 111 14.52 -13.35 3.04
C TRP A 111 13.68 -13.48 4.32
N ILE A 112 14.06 -12.78 5.38
CA ILE A 112 13.33 -12.79 6.65
C ILE A 112 11.93 -12.17 6.45
N CYS A 113 11.82 -11.04 5.73
CA CYS A 113 10.53 -10.43 5.39
C CYS A 113 9.68 -11.37 4.52
N ALA A 114 10.28 -11.98 3.49
CA ALA A 114 9.58 -12.92 2.60
C ALA A 114 9.05 -14.14 3.36
N ALA A 115 9.83 -14.69 4.28
CA ALA A 115 9.40 -15.79 5.15
C ALA A 115 8.24 -15.36 6.05
N GLY A 116 8.36 -14.20 6.71
CA GLY A 116 7.30 -13.64 7.56
C GLY A 116 6.01 -13.38 6.78
N PHE A 117 6.12 -12.79 5.60
CA PHE A 117 4.97 -12.58 4.72
C PHE A 117 4.39 -13.90 4.21
N GLY A 118 5.23 -14.88 3.86
CA GLY A 118 4.77 -16.21 3.44
C GLY A 118 3.92 -16.91 4.50
N LEU A 119 4.30 -16.82 5.79
CA LEU A 119 3.49 -17.34 6.90
C LEU A 119 2.15 -16.59 7.03
N ALA A 120 2.15 -15.26 6.84
CA ALA A 120 0.92 -14.46 6.86
C ALA A 120 -0.01 -14.84 5.70
N VAL A 121 0.52 -15.04 4.49
CA VAL A 121 -0.23 -15.49 3.30
C VAL A 121 -0.81 -16.88 3.52
N LEU A 122 0.00 -17.83 4.04
CA LEU A 122 -0.47 -19.17 4.34
C LEU A 122 -1.64 -19.14 5.35
N ARG A 123 -1.49 -18.38 6.45
CA ARG A 123 -2.59 -18.19 7.40
C ARG A 123 -3.82 -17.58 6.74
N ALA A 124 -3.63 -16.57 5.89
CA ALA A 124 -4.73 -15.93 5.17
C ALA A 124 -5.51 -16.90 4.29
N LEU A 125 -4.83 -17.72 3.49
CA LEU A 125 -5.46 -18.76 2.66
C LEU A 125 -6.29 -19.75 3.48
N LEU A 126 -5.81 -20.12 4.68
CA LEU A 126 -6.49 -21.06 5.57
C LEU A 126 -7.69 -20.44 6.31
N THR A 127 -7.69 -19.13 6.53
CA THR A 127 -8.67 -18.49 7.42
C THR A 127 -9.67 -17.55 6.72
N THR A 128 -9.36 -17.01 5.54
CA THR A 128 -10.20 -15.98 4.86
C THR A 128 -11.14 -16.53 3.79
N TRP A 129 -11.21 -17.84 3.59
CA TRP A 129 -12.15 -18.44 2.62
C TRP A 129 -13.57 -17.91 2.83
N PRO A 130 -14.21 -17.31 1.78
CA PRO A 130 -15.52 -16.65 1.94
C PRO A 130 -16.62 -17.66 2.24
N LYS A 131 -17.44 -17.37 3.22
CA LYS A 131 -18.66 -18.13 3.57
C LYS A 131 -19.80 -17.15 3.86
N PRO A 132 -20.89 -17.17 3.04
CA PRO A 132 -21.08 -17.98 1.83
C PRO A 132 -20.15 -17.55 0.68
N PHE A 133 -19.88 -18.44 -0.26
CA PHE A 133 -18.98 -18.23 -1.39
C PHE A 133 -19.33 -16.95 -2.20
N LEU A 134 -20.60 -16.77 -2.52
CA LEU A 134 -21.13 -15.51 -3.01
C LEU A 134 -22.02 -14.87 -1.94
N GLY A 135 -21.58 -13.74 -1.38
CA GLY A 135 -22.34 -13.02 -0.34
C GLY A 135 -21.46 -12.49 0.80
N ALA A 136 -20.15 -12.77 0.76
CA ALA A 136 -19.16 -12.25 1.69
C ALA A 136 -18.08 -11.44 0.93
N PRO A 137 -18.40 -10.24 0.41
CA PRO A 137 -17.54 -9.51 -0.52
C PRO A 137 -16.18 -9.13 0.07
N LEU A 138 -16.11 -8.66 1.32
CA LEU A 138 -14.83 -8.31 1.95
C LEU A 138 -13.94 -9.56 2.13
N GLN A 139 -14.52 -10.69 2.53
CA GLN A 139 -13.78 -11.94 2.63
C GLN A 139 -13.35 -12.46 1.26
N SER A 140 -14.20 -12.33 0.22
CA SER A 140 -13.83 -12.67 -1.16
C SER A 140 -12.62 -11.88 -1.63
N GLY A 141 -12.63 -10.56 -1.44
CA GLY A 141 -11.51 -9.70 -1.80
C GLY A 141 -10.24 -10.01 -0.98
N ALA A 142 -10.38 -10.27 0.32
CA ALA A 142 -9.26 -10.63 1.18
C ALA A 142 -8.64 -11.97 0.78
N PHE A 143 -9.47 -13.00 0.54
CA PHE A 143 -9.01 -14.31 0.07
C PHE A 143 -8.29 -14.23 -1.28
N LEU A 144 -8.89 -13.53 -2.26
CA LEU A 144 -8.28 -13.36 -3.57
C LEU A 144 -7.01 -12.53 -3.54
N GLY A 145 -6.91 -11.56 -2.62
CA GLY A 145 -5.67 -10.87 -2.31
C GLY A 145 -4.59 -11.82 -1.77
N ALA A 146 -4.97 -12.79 -0.91
CA ALA A 146 -4.04 -13.81 -0.42
C ALA A 146 -3.60 -14.77 -1.54
N VAL A 147 -4.51 -15.14 -2.47
CA VAL A 147 -4.18 -15.94 -3.67
C VAL A 147 -3.19 -15.19 -4.56
N ALA A 148 -3.41 -13.90 -4.82
CA ALA A 148 -2.48 -13.09 -5.60
C ALA A 148 -1.10 -12.99 -4.94
N ALA A 149 -1.04 -12.81 -3.61
CA ALA A 149 0.20 -12.79 -2.86
C ALA A 149 0.93 -14.14 -2.90
N PHE A 150 0.20 -15.25 -2.79
CA PHE A 150 0.76 -16.60 -2.92
C PHE A 150 1.38 -16.81 -4.30
N LEU A 151 0.67 -16.46 -5.37
CA LEU A 151 1.18 -16.57 -6.75
C LEU A 151 2.41 -15.68 -6.96
N ALA A 152 2.44 -14.47 -6.38
CA ALA A 152 3.59 -13.58 -6.44
C ALA A 152 4.81 -14.19 -5.74
N LEU A 153 4.63 -14.75 -4.54
CA LEU A 153 5.72 -15.44 -3.82
C LEU A 153 6.23 -16.67 -4.60
N ALA A 154 5.31 -17.46 -5.16
CA ALA A 154 5.68 -18.60 -6.01
C ALA A 154 6.46 -18.14 -7.24
N ALA A 155 6.04 -17.03 -7.87
CA ALA A 155 6.74 -16.43 -9.01
C ALA A 155 8.16 -15.96 -8.64
N PHE A 156 8.35 -15.33 -7.47
CA PHE A 156 9.68 -14.93 -7.00
C PHE A 156 10.58 -16.15 -6.76
N VAL A 157 10.07 -17.18 -6.09
CA VAL A 157 10.83 -18.41 -5.84
C VAL A 157 11.17 -19.12 -7.16
N TRP A 158 10.21 -19.23 -8.07
CA TRP A 158 10.46 -19.83 -9.39
C TRP A 158 11.54 -19.07 -10.17
N SER A 159 11.41 -17.75 -10.28
CA SER A 159 12.41 -16.91 -10.95
C SER A 159 13.79 -17.03 -10.30
N TRP A 160 13.86 -17.07 -8.96
CA TRP A 160 15.13 -17.24 -8.23
C TRP A 160 15.82 -18.57 -8.54
N VAL A 161 15.06 -19.65 -8.78
CA VAL A 161 15.60 -20.96 -9.11
C VAL A 161 16.07 -21.06 -10.58
N VAL A 162 15.30 -20.46 -11.52
CA VAL A 162 15.52 -20.70 -12.96
C VAL A 162 16.28 -19.60 -13.67
N VAL A 163 16.28 -18.36 -13.17
CA VAL A 163 16.97 -17.24 -13.83
C VAL A 163 18.47 -17.39 -13.62
N PRO A 164 19.28 -17.47 -14.71
CA PRO A 164 20.74 -17.58 -14.58
C PRO A 164 21.34 -16.31 -13.96
N ARG A 165 22.45 -16.48 -13.27
CA ARG A 165 23.24 -15.37 -12.72
C ARG A 165 23.93 -14.62 -13.88
N ILE A 166 23.32 -13.53 -14.30
CA ILE A 166 23.77 -12.62 -15.35
C ILE A 166 24.16 -11.28 -14.71
N GLU A 167 24.40 -10.24 -15.51
CA GLU A 167 24.61 -8.88 -15.03
C GLU A 167 23.56 -8.51 -13.97
N GLU A 168 24.00 -8.01 -12.82
CA GLU A 168 23.17 -7.86 -11.62
C GLU A 168 21.90 -7.03 -11.83
N LYS A 169 22.01 -5.93 -12.58
CA LYS A 169 20.85 -5.09 -12.87
C LYS A 169 19.78 -5.83 -13.66
N ILE A 170 20.18 -6.59 -14.66
CA ILE A 170 19.29 -7.41 -15.50
C ILE A 170 18.75 -8.58 -14.67
N TYR A 171 19.61 -9.23 -13.88
CA TYR A 171 19.20 -10.32 -13.00
C TYR A 171 18.06 -9.92 -12.06
N PHE A 172 18.23 -8.83 -11.30
CA PHE A 172 17.19 -8.38 -10.35
C PHE A 172 15.95 -7.81 -11.04
N GLU A 173 16.08 -7.22 -12.23
CA GLU A 173 14.92 -6.80 -13.02
C GLU A 173 14.05 -8.02 -13.40
N VAL A 174 14.67 -9.07 -13.92
CA VAL A 174 13.99 -10.31 -14.34
C VAL A 174 13.46 -11.08 -13.13
N LEU A 175 14.24 -11.20 -12.07
CA LEU A 175 13.89 -11.91 -10.83
C LEU A 175 12.57 -11.40 -10.25
N PHE A 176 12.42 -10.08 -10.20
CA PHE A 176 11.26 -9.44 -9.56
C PHE A 176 10.14 -9.09 -10.52
N TRP A 177 10.30 -9.30 -11.82
CA TRP A 177 9.36 -8.86 -12.85
C TRP A 177 7.99 -9.54 -12.73
N GLY A 178 7.92 -10.85 -12.84
CA GLY A 178 6.65 -11.59 -12.82
C GLY A 178 5.93 -11.51 -11.47
N GLY A 179 6.68 -11.75 -10.39
CA GLY A 179 6.12 -11.64 -9.03
C GLY A 179 5.67 -10.23 -8.68
N GLY A 180 6.43 -9.20 -9.09
CA GLY A 180 6.08 -7.79 -8.87
C GLY A 180 4.80 -7.39 -9.59
N HIS A 181 4.61 -7.80 -10.85
CA HIS A 181 3.37 -7.59 -11.59
C HIS A 181 2.19 -8.28 -10.91
N THR A 182 2.38 -9.51 -10.45
CA THR A 182 1.33 -10.29 -9.77
C THR A 182 0.95 -9.65 -8.44
N LEU A 183 1.90 -9.10 -7.69
CA LEU A 183 1.67 -8.46 -6.39
C LEU A 183 0.81 -7.19 -6.51
N GLN A 184 0.80 -6.51 -7.65
CA GLN A 184 -0.06 -5.35 -7.87
C GLN A 184 -1.56 -5.70 -7.83
N PHE A 185 -1.95 -6.91 -8.25
CA PHE A 185 -3.34 -7.38 -8.10
C PHE A 185 -3.72 -7.50 -6.62
N GLN A 186 -2.82 -8.02 -5.77
CA GLN A 186 -3.06 -8.06 -4.32
C GLN A 186 -3.28 -6.67 -3.75
N HIS A 187 -2.43 -5.69 -4.11
CA HIS A 187 -2.56 -4.32 -3.63
C HIS A 187 -3.89 -3.69 -4.03
N ALA A 188 -4.28 -3.84 -5.29
CA ALA A 188 -5.51 -3.28 -5.82
C ALA A 188 -6.77 -3.96 -5.23
N LEU A 189 -6.78 -5.29 -5.09
CA LEU A 189 -7.88 -6.03 -4.45
C LEU A 189 -8.08 -5.60 -3.00
N LEU A 190 -7.00 -5.50 -2.21
CA LEU A 190 -7.08 -5.09 -0.81
C LEU A 190 -7.38 -3.59 -0.64
N MET A 191 -6.99 -2.74 -1.57
CA MET A 191 -7.44 -1.34 -1.62
C MET A 191 -8.96 -1.27 -1.75
N VAL A 192 -9.55 -2.03 -2.65
CA VAL A 192 -11.01 -2.08 -2.82
C VAL A 192 -11.69 -2.65 -1.58
N VAL A 193 -11.13 -3.68 -0.95
CA VAL A 193 -11.61 -4.17 0.35
C VAL A 193 -11.63 -3.04 1.39
N ALA A 194 -10.55 -2.26 1.48
CA ALA A 194 -10.48 -1.12 2.39
C ALA A 194 -11.53 -0.05 2.07
N TRP A 195 -11.75 0.30 0.80
CA TRP A 195 -12.78 1.24 0.37
C TRP A 195 -14.18 0.80 0.75
N LEU A 196 -14.52 -0.47 0.48
CA LEU A 196 -15.84 -1.02 0.82
C LEU A 196 -16.04 -1.10 2.33
N TRP A 197 -15.00 -1.44 3.09
CA TRP A 197 -15.08 -1.47 4.56
C TRP A 197 -15.27 -0.07 5.14
N ILE A 198 -14.53 0.93 4.65
CA ILE A 198 -14.72 2.33 5.05
C ILE A 198 -16.13 2.80 4.69
N ALA A 199 -16.62 2.51 3.48
CA ALA A 199 -17.95 2.91 3.04
C ALA A 199 -19.07 2.28 3.92
N ASP A 200 -18.93 1.00 4.25
CA ASP A 200 -19.86 0.31 5.17
C ASP A 200 -19.84 0.94 6.57
N HIS A 201 -18.66 1.22 7.10
CA HIS A 201 -18.50 1.88 8.40
C HIS A 201 -19.17 3.25 8.43
N LEU A 202 -18.95 4.08 7.42
CA LEU A 202 -19.53 5.41 7.31
C LEU A 202 -21.06 5.39 7.12
N GLY A 203 -21.59 4.34 6.50
CA GLY A 203 -23.04 4.19 6.25
C GLY A 203 -23.83 3.68 7.46
N ARG A 204 -23.17 3.24 8.53
CA ARG A 204 -23.86 2.81 9.75
C ARG A 204 -24.35 4.02 10.53
N PRO A 205 -25.58 3.99 11.09
CA PRO A 205 -25.99 4.99 12.06
C PRO A 205 -24.95 5.04 13.19
N SER A 206 -24.55 6.24 13.60
CA SER A 206 -23.72 6.40 14.79
C SER A 206 -24.41 5.69 15.95
N ALA A 207 -23.76 4.70 16.56
CA ALA A 207 -24.25 4.15 17.80
C ALA A 207 -24.41 5.30 18.77
N ALA A 208 -25.59 5.41 19.41
CA ALA A 208 -25.80 6.39 20.49
C ALA A 208 -24.63 6.26 21.48
N PRO A 209 -24.06 7.37 21.97
CA PRO A 209 -22.98 7.28 22.94
C PRO A 209 -23.44 6.33 24.06
N PRO A 210 -22.59 5.44 24.55
CA PRO A 210 -22.94 4.53 25.62
C PRO A 210 -23.52 5.36 26.74
N PRO A 211 -24.65 4.93 27.36
CA PRO A 211 -25.30 5.67 28.43
C PRO A 211 -24.23 6.05 29.45
N GLY A 212 -24.19 7.33 29.80
CA GLY A 212 -23.10 7.94 30.55
C GLY A 212 -22.65 7.03 31.69
N ARG A 213 -21.33 6.87 31.87
CA ARG A 213 -20.75 6.09 32.96
C ARG A 213 -21.52 6.38 34.24
N PRO A 214 -22.00 5.37 34.99
CA PRO A 214 -22.54 5.57 36.32
C PRO A 214 -21.48 6.34 37.14
N LYS A 215 -21.94 7.36 37.84
CA LYS A 215 -21.06 8.10 38.75
C LYS A 215 -20.41 7.11 39.71
N ALA A 216 -19.11 7.27 39.94
CA ALA A 216 -18.33 6.43 40.84
C ALA A 216 -19.08 6.24 42.16
N GLY A 217 -19.54 5.02 42.45
CA GLY A 217 -20.31 4.68 43.64
C GLY A 217 -21.15 3.39 43.55
N GLN A 218 -21.32 2.82 42.35
CA GLN A 218 -21.98 1.52 42.20
C GLN A 218 -21.05 0.56 41.40
N ALA A 219 -20.04 0.08 42.11
CA ALA A 219 -19.27 -1.08 41.67
C ALA A 219 -20.06 -2.33 42.09
N ASN A 220 -20.72 -2.97 41.14
CA ASN A 220 -21.09 -4.38 41.26
C ASN A 220 -20.30 -5.14 40.18
N ASP A 221 -19.63 -6.17 40.65
CA ASP A 221 -18.76 -7.09 40.01
C ASP A 221 -19.29 -7.58 38.64
N ALA A 222 -18.71 -7.05 37.56
CA ALA A 222 -18.78 -7.64 36.25
C ALA A 222 -17.32 -7.92 35.80
N GLU A 223 -16.97 -9.18 35.79
CA GLU A 223 -15.68 -9.66 35.24
C GLU A 223 -15.42 -9.08 33.83
N PRO A 224 -14.18 -8.73 33.51
CA PRO A 224 -13.81 -8.32 32.16
C PRO A 224 -13.97 -9.50 31.22
N ARG A 225 -14.88 -9.43 30.26
CA ARG A 225 -14.97 -10.38 29.14
C ARG A 225 -13.71 -10.26 28.30
N SER A 226 -12.75 -11.12 28.61
CA SER A 226 -11.57 -11.38 27.80
C SER A 226 -12.02 -12.12 26.53
N GLY A 227 -11.75 -11.58 25.33
CA GLY A 227 -11.75 -12.36 24.10
C GLY A 227 -12.77 -12.03 23.02
N GLU A 228 -13.44 -10.87 23.02
CA GLU A 228 -14.18 -10.46 21.82
C GLU A 228 -13.22 -9.83 20.78
N HIS A 229 -12.84 -10.64 19.78
CA HIS A 229 -12.26 -10.14 18.54
C HIS A 229 -13.25 -9.16 17.86
N PRO A 230 -12.77 -8.11 17.17
CA PRO A 230 -13.65 -7.22 16.41
C PRO A 230 -14.48 -8.07 15.45
N SER A 231 -15.78 -8.13 15.70
CA SER A 231 -16.72 -8.90 14.89
C SER A 231 -16.66 -8.38 13.45
N PRO A 232 -16.46 -9.25 12.45
CA PRO A 232 -16.58 -8.84 11.06
C PRO A 232 -17.98 -8.24 10.85
N PRO A 233 -18.13 -7.28 9.92
CA PRO A 233 -19.43 -6.70 9.63
C PRO A 233 -20.41 -7.83 9.31
N PRO A 234 -21.67 -7.78 9.81
CA PRO A 234 -22.65 -8.85 9.60
C PRO A 234 -22.81 -9.15 8.11
N SER A 235 -22.54 -10.40 7.76
CA SER A 235 -22.69 -10.92 6.41
C SER A 235 -24.16 -10.89 6.01
N GLY A 236 -24.60 -9.90 5.24
CA GLY A 236 -25.96 -9.91 4.71
C GLY A 236 -26.56 -8.56 4.31
N ARG A 237 -25.94 -7.44 4.67
CA ARG A 237 -26.34 -6.14 4.11
C ARG A 237 -25.19 -5.63 3.25
N GLY A 238 -25.52 -5.30 1.99
CA GLY A 238 -24.59 -4.52 1.17
C GLY A 238 -24.21 -3.22 1.90
N PRO A 239 -23.17 -2.50 1.44
CA PRO A 239 -22.65 -1.32 2.12
C PRO A 239 -23.79 -0.36 2.45
N GLY A 240 -24.04 -0.15 3.73
CA GLY A 240 -25.14 0.63 4.25
C GLY A 240 -25.04 2.08 3.76
N GLY A 241 -26.14 2.60 3.23
CA GLY A 241 -26.23 4.03 2.89
C GLY A 241 -26.13 4.36 1.41
N GLY A 242 -27.05 3.87 0.57
CA GLY A 242 -27.30 4.44 -0.76
C GLY A 242 -26.79 3.67 -1.97
N LEU A 243 -25.95 2.65 -1.82
CA LEU A 243 -25.55 1.77 -2.93
C LEU A 243 -26.40 0.50 -2.88
N SER A 244 -27.28 0.31 -3.89
CA SER A 244 -28.14 -0.87 -4.03
C SER A 244 -27.43 -2.10 -4.62
N VAL A 245 -26.09 -2.18 -4.50
CA VAL A 245 -25.32 -3.33 -5.03
C VAL A 245 -25.39 -4.47 -4.02
N SER A 246 -25.92 -5.63 -4.46
CA SER A 246 -26.05 -6.78 -3.58
C SER A 246 -24.67 -7.37 -3.19
N ALA A 247 -24.59 -7.99 -2.01
CA ALA A 247 -23.37 -8.66 -1.55
C ALA A 247 -22.92 -9.78 -2.51
N ARG A 248 -23.90 -10.44 -3.18
CA ARG A 248 -23.61 -11.46 -4.20
C ARG A 248 -22.92 -10.86 -5.43
N ALA A 249 -23.43 -9.72 -5.92
CA ALA A 249 -22.84 -9.04 -7.07
C ALA A 249 -21.42 -8.53 -6.74
N LEU A 250 -21.22 -7.94 -5.56
CA LEU A 250 -19.88 -7.50 -5.12
C LEU A 250 -18.90 -8.68 -5.02
N SER A 251 -19.33 -9.81 -4.43
CA SER A 251 -18.49 -11.01 -4.38
C SER A 251 -18.13 -11.49 -5.78
N ALA A 252 -19.11 -11.58 -6.71
CA ALA A 252 -18.87 -11.97 -8.10
C ALA A 252 -17.88 -11.02 -8.80
N MET A 253 -17.99 -9.71 -8.57
CA MET A 253 -17.04 -8.73 -9.14
C MET A 253 -15.61 -8.99 -8.65
N PHE A 254 -15.39 -9.35 -7.38
CA PHE A 254 -14.05 -9.73 -6.89
C PHE A 254 -13.52 -10.98 -7.59
N TRP A 255 -14.35 -12.01 -7.79
CA TRP A 255 -13.94 -13.22 -8.50
C TRP A 255 -13.60 -12.94 -9.97
N ILE A 256 -14.39 -12.09 -10.65
CA ILE A 256 -14.10 -11.63 -12.02
C ILE A 256 -12.78 -10.85 -12.06
N ALA A 257 -12.57 -9.93 -11.12
CA ALA A 257 -11.35 -9.12 -11.03
C ALA A 257 -10.08 -9.97 -10.83
N ALA A 258 -10.22 -11.16 -10.25
CA ALA A 258 -9.11 -12.08 -10.02
C ALA A 258 -8.85 -13.06 -11.19
N LEU A 259 -9.73 -13.17 -12.19
CA LEU A 259 -9.55 -14.10 -13.31
C LEU A 259 -8.20 -13.97 -14.03
N PRO A 260 -7.65 -12.75 -14.25
CA PRO A 260 -6.33 -12.60 -14.87
C PRO A 260 -5.19 -13.30 -14.13
N LEU A 261 -5.33 -13.54 -12.81
CA LEU A 261 -4.33 -14.28 -12.04
C LEU A 261 -4.12 -15.72 -12.50
N LEU A 262 -5.09 -16.32 -13.18
CA LEU A 262 -4.97 -17.67 -13.75
C LEU A 262 -3.91 -17.73 -14.87
N VAL A 263 -3.59 -16.61 -15.49
CA VAL A 263 -2.56 -16.51 -16.54
C VAL A 263 -1.15 -16.59 -15.95
N VAL A 264 -0.96 -16.21 -14.69
CA VAL A 264 0.37 -16.18 -14.04
C VAL A 264 1.07 -17.55 -14.08
N PRO A 265 0.50 -18.64 -13.54
CA PRO A 265 1.13 -19.96 -13.64
C PRO A 265 1.29 -20.42 -15.10
N ALA A 266 0.34 -20.13 -15.98
CA ALA A 266 0.43 -20.50 -17.39
C ALA A 266 1.68 -19.88 -18.05
N ILE A 267 1.99 -18.59 -17.80
CA ILE A 267 3.20 -17.95 -18.31
C ILE A 267 4.45 -18.67 -17.82
N TYR A 268 4.54 -18.97 -16.52
CA TYR A 268 5.72 -19.63 -15.93
C TYR A 268 5.93 -21.06 -16.43
N PHE A 269 4.87 -21.81 -16.72
CA PHE A 269 4.96 -23.17 -17.25
C PHE A 269 5.26 -23.25 -18.74
N THR A 270 4.97 -22.18 -19.50
CA THR A 270 5.08 -22.22 -20.97
C THR A 270 6.27 -21.43 -21.52
N ILE A 271 6.76 -20.40 -20.80
CA ILE A 271 7.82 -19.51 -21.27
C ILE A 271 8.87 -19.33 -20.17
N PRO A 272 10.15 -19.63 -20.45
CA PRO A 272 11.22 -19.49 -19.47
C PRO A 272 11.31 -18.07 -18.92
N ALA A 273 11.42 -17.96 -17.58
CA ALA A 273 11.64 -16.68 -16.92
C ALA A 273 13.00 -16.12 -17.36
N GLY A 274 13.03 -14.86 -17.80
CA GLY A 274 14.22 -14.20 -18.35
C GLY A 274 14.17 -13.99 -19.86
N GLU A 275 13.29 -14.66 -20.56
CA GLU A 275 13.07 -14.39 -21.96
C GLU A 275 12.19 -13.15 -22.18
N LEU A 276 12.42 -12.44 -23.29
CA LEU A 276 11.64 -11.25 -23.63
C LEU A 276 10.13 -11.50 -23.70
N PRO A 277 9.62 -12.62 -24.33
CA PRO A 277 8.21 -12.93 -24.34
C PRO A 277 7.60 -13.08 -22.94
N HIS A 278 8.33 -13.62 -21.96
CA HIS A 278 7.88 -13.73 -20.57
C HIS A 278 7.65 -12.34 -19.97
N MET A 279 8.59 -11.42 -20.16
CA MET A 279 8.47 -10.05 -19.68
C MET A 279 7.32 -9.30 -20.35
N GLU A 280 7.16 -9.45 -21.66
CA GLU A 280 6.07 -8.83 -22.43
C GLU A 280 4.69 -9.32 -22.00
N LEU A 281 4.52 -10.62 -21.70
CA LEU A 281 3.25 -11.15 -21.27
C LEU A 281 2.85 -10.60 -19.89
N PHE A 282 3.80 -10.42 -18.97
CA PHE A 282 3.48 -9.77 -17.70
C PHE A 282 3.13 -8.29 -17.89
N ALA A 283 3.80 -7.56 -18.79
CA ALA A 283 3.38 -6.20 -19.14
C ALA A 283 1.96 -6.17 -19.75
N LYS A 284 1.64 -7.10 -20.66
CA LYS A 284 0.28 -7.27 -21.22
C LYS A 284 -0.74 -7.65 -20.15
N LEU A 285 -0.37 -8.50 -19.18
CA LEU A 285 -1.23 -8.85 -18.04
C LEU A 285 -1.62 -7.60 -17.23
N MET A 286 -0.72 -6.62 -17.08
CA MET A 286 -1.05 -5.35 -16.43
C MET A 286 -2.04 -4.53 -17.25
N ILE A 287 -1.79 -4.39 -18.56
CA ILE A 287 -2.61 -3.55 -19.44
C ILE A 287 -4.01 -4.14 -19.59
N TRP A 288 -4.14 -5.45 -19.74
CA TRP A 288 -5.40 -6.11 -20.03
C TRP A 288 -6.07 -6.78 -18.83
N GLY A 289 -5.29 -7.12 -17.80
CA GLY A 289 -5.79 -7.76 -16.59
C GLY A 289 -6.39 -6.78 -15.59
N HIS A 290 -5.79 -5.63 -15.36
CA HIS A 290 -6.33 -4.62 -14.42
C HIS A 290 -7.71 -4.07 -14.80
N PRO A 291 -8.08 -3.89 -16.08
CA PRO A 291 -9.45 -3.52 -16.45
C PRO A 291 -10.56 -4.45 -15.93
N TYR A 292 -10.26 -5.70 -15.59
CA TYR A 292 -11.22 -6.58 -14.90
C TYR A 292 -11.67 -6.06 -13.54
N MET A 293 -10.91 -5.15 -12.96
CA MET A 293 -11.29 -4.46 -11.71
C MET A 293 -12.23 -3.26 -11.94
N ALA A 294 -12.48 -2.85 -13.18
CA ALA A 294 -13.30 -1.67 -13.49
C ALA A 294 -14.68 -1.66 -12.81
N PRO A 295 -15.43 -2.78 -12.72
CA PRO A 295 -16.70 -2.80 -11.99
C PRO A 295 -16.54 -2.45 -10.51
N LEU A 296 -15.49 -2.94 -9.84
CA LEU A 296 -15.19 -2.63 -8.46
C LEU A 296 -14.75 -1.16 -8.26
N ILE A 297 -13.98 -0.63 -9.21
CA ILE A 297 -13.58 0.79 -9.19
C ILE A 297 -14.80 1.69 -9.36
N LEU A 298 -15.75 1.32 -10.25
CA LEU A 298 -17.02 2.04 -10.40
C LEU A 298 -17.83 2.02 -9.11
N VAL A 299 -17.92 0.89 -8.42
CA VAL A 299 -18.56 0.80 -7.09
C VAL A 299 -17.85 1.72 -6.10
N GLY A 300 -16.53 1.77 -6.10
CA GLY A 300 -15.74 2.72 -5.29
C GLY A 300 -16.09 4.18 -5.57
N LEU A 301 -16.22 4.56 -6.85
CA LEU A 301 -16.65 5.90 -7.26
C LEU A 301 -18.05 6.25 -6.73
N LEU A 302 -18.99 5.34 -6.90
CA LEU A 302 -20.37 5.53 -6.41
C LEU A 302 -20.40 5.62 -4.87
N ALA A 303 -19.56 4.83 -4.18
CA ALA A 303 -19.43 4.91 -2.73
C ALA A 303 -18.85 6.26 -2.28
N VAL A 304 -17.78 6.75 -2.92
CA VAL A 304 -17.24 8.10 -2.66
C VAL A 304 -18.32 9.16 -2.88
N TRP A 305 -19.06 9.05 -3.97
CA TRP A 305 -20.16 10.00 -4.26
C TRP A 305 -21.25 9.98 -3.19
N ALA A 306 -21.63 8.80 -2.70
CA ALA A 306 -22.63 8.64 -1.62
C ALA A 306 -22.14 9.25 -0.29
N THR A 307 -20.84 9.15 0.04
CA THR A 307 -20.28 9.71 1.28
C THR A 307 -20.35 11.23 1.36
N ARG A 308 -20.60 11.95 0.24
CA ARG A 308 -20.70 13.43 0.26
C ARG A 308 -21.72 13.96 1.24
N ARG A 309 -22.81 13.23 1.45
CA ARG A 309 -23.92 13.59 2.35
C ARG A 309 -23.68 13.20 3.82
N MET A 310 -22.58 12.46 4.09
CA MET A 310 -22.25 11.99 5.43
C MET A 310 -21.45 13.05 6.21
N PRO A 311 -21.50 13.04 7.55
CA PRO A 311 -20.73 13.96 8.39
C PRO A 311 -19.21 13.88 8.11
N PRO A 312 -18.45 14.93 8.45
CA PRO A 312 -17.00 14.91 8.37
C PRO A 312 -16.40 13.83 9.27
N HIS A 313 -15.57 12.95 8.70
CA HIS A 313 -14.90 11.86 9.39
C HIS A 313 -13.50 11.63 8.77
N ALA A 314 -12.51 11.25 9.57
CA ALA A 314 -11.13 11.04 9.08
C ALA A 314 -11.06 9.95 7.99
N ALA A 315 -11.75 8.84 8.18
CA ALA A 315 -11.82 7.77 7.18
C ALA A 315 -12.50 8.20 5.88
N LYS A 316 -13.53 9.09 5.94
CA LYS A 316 -14.13 9.71 4.74
C LYS A 316 -13.11 10.54 3.97
N SER A 317 -12.35 11.38 4.66
CA SER A 317 -11.29 12.19 4.05
C SER A 317 -10.26 11.31 3.35
N ALA A 318 -9.84 10.22 4.00
CA ALA A 318 -8.89 9.26 3.46
C ALA A 318 -9.45 8.52 2.23
N PHE A 319 -10.73 8.12 2.27
CA PHE A 319 -11.37 7.46 1.14
C PHE A 319 -11.44 8.37 -0.10
N ILE A 320 -11.86 9.63 0.07
CA ILE A 320 -11.92 10.61 -1.02
C ILE A 320 -10.53 10.85 -1.60
N ALA A 321 -9.52 11.10 -0.75
CA ALA A 321 -8.15 11.35 -1.19
C ALA A 321 -7.53 10.12 -1.87
N SER A 322 -7.77 8.91 -1.34
CA SER A 322 -7.33 7.65 -1.91
C SER A 322 -7.87 7.45 -3.32
N PHE A 323 -9.19 7.53 -3.48
CA PHE A 323 -9.84 7.35 -4.77
C PHE A 323 -9.35 8.38 -5.80
N SER A 324 -9.26 9.66 -5.40
CA SER A 324 -8.81 10.73 -6.28
C SER A 324 -7.38 10.52 -6.79
N LEU A 325 -6.44 10.17 -5.89
CA LEU A 325 -5.06 9.91 -6.28
C LEU A 325 -4.91 8.66 -7.14
N PHE A 326 -5.62 7.58 -6.79
CA PHE A 326 -5.61 6.36 -7.59
C PHE A 326 -6.14 6.62 -9.01
N ALA A 327 -7.23 7.39 -9.15
CA ALA A 327 -7.77 7.77 -10.45
C ALA A 327 -6.80 8.63 -11.26
N VAL A 328 -6.18 9.65 -10.65
CA VAL A 328 -5.16 10.47 -11.31
C VAL A 328 -3.96 9.62 -11.71
N GLY A 329 -3.48 8.73 -10.83
CA GLY A 329 -2.42 7.79 -11.15
C GLY A 329 -2.76 6.90 -12.35
N GLY A 330 -3.99 6.42 -12.44
CA GLY A 330 -4.50 5.66 -13.59
C GLY A 330 -4.47 6.48 -14.88
N VAL A 331 -4.92 7.73 -14.84
CA VAL A 331 -4.85 8.63 -16.02
C VAL A 331 -3.41 8.85 -16.47
N LEU A 332 -2.49 9.08 -15.52
CA LEU A 332 -1.08 9.29 -15.82
C LEU A 332 -0.42 8.06 -16.48
N ALA A 333 -0.94 6.84 -16.27
CA ALA A 333 -0.45 5.65 -16.95
C ALA A 333 -0.54 5.76 -18.47
N TYR A 334 -1.63 6.32 -18.98
CA TYR A 334 -1.83 6.53 -20.41
C TYR A 334 -0.97 7.65 -20.99
N MET A 335 -0.38 8.49 -20.15
CA MET A 335 0.51 9.59 -20.57
C MET A 335 1.99 9.15 -20.62
N ILE A 336 2.32 7.92 -20.25
CA ILE A 336 3.70 7.41 -20.26
C ILE A 336 4.18 7.29 -21.69
N GLN A 337 5.22 8.06 -22.03
CA GLN A 337 5.94 7.99 -23.30
C GLN A 337 7.45 7.94 -23.00
N GLY A 338 8.09 6.83 -23.33
CA GLY A 338 9.52 6.63 -23.06
C GLY A 338 9.85 6.43 -21.57
N VAL A 339 11.12 6.58 -21.21
CA VAL A 339 11.66 6.31 -19.87
C VAL A 339 12.00 7.63 -19.15
N ASN A 340 11.00 8.26 -18.56
CA ASN A 340 11.14 9.55 -17.87
C ASN A 340 10.35 9.57 -16.54
N VAL A 341 10.27 10.74 -15.88
CA VAL A 341 9.60 10.87 -14.58
C VAL A 341 8.07 10.83 -14.63
N VAL A 342 7.42 10.67 -15.79
CA VAL A 342 5.97 10.35 -15.87
C VAL A 342 5.70 8.95 -15.30
N ILE A 343 6.65 8.02 -15.45
CA ILE A 343 6.54 6.68 -14.84
C ILE A 343 6.40 6.78 -13.30
N PRO A 344 7.32 7.44 -12.55
CA PRO A 344 7.11 7.65 -11.13
C PRO A 344 5.87 8.49 -10.80
N ALA A 345 5.43 9.43 -11.63
CA ALA A 345 4.18 10.15 -11.41
C ALA A 345 2.99 9.17 -11.37
N HIS A 346 2.89 8.26 -12.34
CA HIS A 346 1.86 7.22 -12.38
C HIS A 346 1.88 6.36 -11.13
N TYR A 347 3.00 5.71 -10.81
CA TYR A 347 3.00 4.77 -9.68
C TYR A 347 2.89 5.48 -8.32
N HIS A 348 3.39 6.70 -8.13
CA HIS A 348 3.11 7.46 -6.91
C HIS A 348 1.61 7.76 -6.76
N GLY A 349 0.91 8.14 -7.82
CA GLY A 349 -0.54 8.31 -7.78
C GLY A 349 -1.24 7.02 -7.34
N SER A 350 -0.93 5.91 -8.00
CA SER A 350 -1.57 4.62 -7.74
C SER A 350 -1.22 4.07 -6.35
N THR A 351 0.06 3.98 -5.98
CA THR A 351 0.50 3.38 -4.71
C THR A 351 0.15 4.25 -3.50
N VAL A 352 0.20 5.57 -3.63
CA VAL A 352 -0.26 6.46 -2.54
C VAL A 352 -1.78 6.43 -2.41
N GLY A 353 -2.51 6.21 -3.51
CA GLY A 353 -3.93 5.88 -3.44
C GLY A 353 -4.20 4.65 -2.56
N VAL A 354 -3.45 3.56 -2.75
CA VAL A 354 -3.51 2.36 -1.87
C VAL A 354 -3.14 2.70 -0.43
N THR A 355 -2.06 3.46 -0.21
CA THR A 355 -1.61 3.88 1.13
C THR A 355 -2.71 4.66 1.87
N LEU A 356 -3.39 5.60 1.20
CA LEU A 356 -4.49 6.37 1.79
C LEU A 356 -5.71 5.50 2.12
N ALA A 357 -6.02 4.49 1.29
CA ALA A 357 -7.06 3.52 1.63
C ALA A 357 -6.73 2.79 2.94
N PHE A 358 -5.48 2.37 3.10
CA PHE A 358 -5.02 1.68 4.31
C PHE A 358 -4.96 2.61 5.53
N MET A 359 -4.53 3.87 5.36
CA MET A 359 -4.60 4.88 6.43
C MET A 359 -6.05 5.12 6.87
N GLY A 360 -6.99 5.21 5.91
CA GLY A 360 -8.41 5.34 6.21
C GLY A 360 -9.00 4.13 6.93
N LEU A 361 -8.61 2.92 6.52
CA LEU A 361 -9.02 1.70 7.20
C LEU A 361 -8.39 1.60 8.61
N ALA A 362 -7.16 2.07 8.81
CA ALA A 362 -6.57 2.17 10.15
C ALA A 362 -7.43 3.05 11.07
N TYR A 363 -7.96 4.16 10.57
CA TYR A 363 -8.87 5.01 11.34
C TYR A 363 -10.20 4.35 11.71
N VAL A 364 -10.66 3.39 10.91
CA VAL A 364 -11.84 2.56 11.21
C VAL A 364 -11.49 1.46 12.21
N LEU A 365 -10.32 0.87 12.12
CA LEU A 365 -9.91 -0.27 12.94
C LEU A 365 -9.44 0.13 14.35
N LEU A 366 -8.80 1.29 14.52
CA LEU A 366 -8.28 1.73 15.82
C LEU A 366 -9.36 1.73 16.94
N PRO A 367 -10.58 2.29 16.73
CA PRO A 367 -11.65 2.17 17.72
C PRO A 367 -12.09 0.73 17.97
N GLN A 368 -12.17 -0.09 16.93
CA GLN A 368 -12.58 -1.50 17.03
C GLN A 368 -11.57 -2.34 17.83
N LEU A 369 -10.29 -1.94 17.81
CA LEU A 369 -9.20 -2.53 18.58
C LEU A 369 -9.09 -1.95 20.02
N GLY A 370 -10.01 -1.07 20.42
CA GLY A 370 -10.04 -0.51 21.77
C GLY A 370 -9.13 0.69 22.02
N PHE A 371 -8.53 1.28 20.99
CA PHE A 371 -7.65 2.45 21.11
C PHE A 371 -8.37 3.81 21.19
N GLY A 372 -9.71 3.82 21.13
CA GLY A 372 -10.52 5.04 21.20
C GLY A 372 -10.84 5.65 19.82
N GLU A 373 -11.80 6.58 19.82
CA GLU A 373 -12.32 7.20 18.59
C GLU A 373 -11.29 8.11 17.93
N VAL A 374 -11.20 8.00 16.59
CA VAL A 374 -10.36 8.85 15.76
C VAL A 374 -11.10 10.15 15.45
N ASP A 375 -11.01 11.11 16.34
CA ASP A 375 -11.66 12.41 16.16
C ASP A 375 -10.63 13.56 16.18
N GLY A 376 -11.10 14.74 15.77
CA GLY A 376 -10.33 15.97 15.79
C GLY A 376 -9.91 16.48 14.41
N ARG A 377 -9.55 17.77 14.40
CA ARG A 377 -9.20 18.48 13.14
C ARG A 377 -7.98 17.85 12.45
N MET A 378 -6.95 17.47 13.23
CA MET A 378 -5.72 16.89 12.68
C MET A 378 -6.02 15.58 11.93
N ALA A 379 -6.81 14.66 12.49
CA ALA A 379 -7.16 13.40 11.84
C ALA A 379 -7.98 13.62 10.57
N ARG A 380 -8.90 14.58 10.55
CA ARG A 380 -9.74 14.91 9.38
C ARG A 380 -8.95 15.58 8.26
N TRP A 381 -7.97 16.43 8.57
CA TRP A 381 -7.16 17.12 7.57
C TRP A 381 -5.97 16.31 7.08
N GLN A 382 -5.47 15.36 7.88
CA GLN A 382 -4.29 14.55 7.56
C GLN A 382 -4.34 13.92 6.15
N PRO A 383 -5.44 13.24 5.73
CA PRO A 383 -5.48 12.62 4.40
C PRO A 383 -5.45 13.65 3.27
N TYR A 384 -6.00 14.84 3.47
CA TYR A 384 -5.96 15.92 2.48
C TYR A 384 -4.58 16.55 2.39
N VAL A 385 -3.87 16.73 3.51
CA VAL A 385 -2.49 17.22 3.51
C VAL A 385 -1.58 16.20 2.82
N TYR A 386 -1.68 14.92 3.18
CA TYR A 386 -0.89 13.86 2.57
C TYR A 386 -1.22 13.69 1.09
N GLY A 387 -2.49 13.52 0.76
CA GLY A 387 -2.97 13.31 -0.61
C GLY A 387 -2.79 14.55 -1.50
N GLY A 388 -3.03 15.76 -0.98
CA GLY A 388 -2.82 17.02 -1.70
C GLY A 388 -1.34 17.27 -1.99
N GLY A 389 -0.47 17.01 -1.01
CA GLY A 389 0.98 17.05 -1.22
C GLY A 389 1.42 16.07 -2.31
N GLN A 390 0.93 14.84 -2.26
CA GLN A 390 1.22 13.84 -3.30
C GLN A 390 0.64 14.22 -4.67
N LEU A 391 -0.52 14.85 -4.73
CA LEU A 391 -1.07 15.34 -5.99
C LEU A 391 -0.16 16.41 -6.63
N ILE A 392 0.31 17.38 -5.84
CA ILE A 392 1.29 18.39 -6.32
C ILE A 392 2.58 17.69 -6.77
N HIS A 393 3.07 16.72 -6.01
CA HIS A 393 4.26 15.94 -6.32
C HIS A 393 4.16 15.23 -7.67
N ILE A 394 3.07 14.46 -7.92
CA ILE A 394 2.89 13.71 -9.17
C ILE A 394 2.63 14.62 -10.37
N LEU A 395 1.94 15.75 -10.18
CA LEU A 395 1.74 16.73 -11.24
C LEU A 395 3.07 17.39 -11.63
N GLY A 396 3.93 17.71 -10.66
CA GLY A 396 5.29 18.20 -10.91
C GLY A 396 6.15 17.20 -11.67
N LEU A 397 6.09 15.91 -11.31
CA LEU A 397 6.77 14.83 -12.04
C LEU A 397 6.21 14.67 -13.46
N ALA A 398 4.89 14.63 -13.64
CA ALA A 398 4.27 14.48 -14.95
C ALA A 398 4.63 15.67 -15.87
N TRP A 399 4.57 16.89 -15.34
CA TRP A 399 5.01 18.08 -16.04
C TRP A 399 6.46 18.00 -16.49
N SER A 400 7.38 17.70 -15.55
CA SER A 400 8.82 17.57 -15.85
C SER A 400 9.13 16.44 -16.81
N GLY A 401 8.38 15.34 -16.74
CA GLY A 401 8.51 14.20 -17.64
C GLY A 401 8.18 14.53 -19.09
N GLY A 402 7.18 15.40 -19.31
CA GLY A 402 6.85 15.95 -20.63
C GLY A 402 7.99 16.77 -21.25
N TYR A 403 8.91 17.28 -20.43
CA TYR A 403 10.16 17.94 -20.85
C TYR A 403 11.40 17.05 -20.76
N GLY A 404 11.25 15.72 -20.69
CA GLY A 404 12.32 14.74 -20.80
C GLY A 404 13.16 14.52 -19.54
N VAL A 405 12.72 14.99 -18.36
CA VAL A 405 13.48 14.75 -17.11
C VAL A 405 13.56 13.27 -16.79
N GLN A 406 14.80 12.79 -16.56
CA GLN A 406 15.09 11.39 -16.32
C GLN A 406 14.68 10.93 -14.92
N ARG A 407 14.24 9.66 -14.82
CA ARG A 407 13.94 9.02 -13.53
C ARG A 407 15.19 8.43 -12.88
N LYS A 408 15.15 8.15 -11.57
CA LYS A 408 16.20 7.49 -10.78
C LYS A 408 17.54 8.25 -10.70
N VAL A 409 17.52 9.55 -10.97
CA VAL A 409 18.69 10.44 -10.87
C VAL A 409 18.40 11.60 -9.91
N ALA A 410 19.43 12.18 -9.33
CA ALA A 410 19.34 13.31 -8.40
C ALA A 410 20.48 14.30 -8.60
N GLY A 411 20.39 15.48 -8.00
CA GLY A 411 21.41 16.51 -8.08
C GLY A 411 21.72 16.92 -9.52
N ALA A 412 22.98 17.12 -9.84
CA ALA A 412 23.44 17.52 -11.17
C ALA A 412 23.13 16.48 -12.28
N GLU A 413 22.99 15.19 -11.92
CA GLU A 413 22.63 14.14 -12.87
C GLU A 413 21.24 14.36 -13.50
N GLN A 414 20.35 15.15 -12.88
CA GLN A 414 19.03 15.47 -13.44
C GLN A 414 19.11 16.34 -14.70
N ALA A 415 20.24 17.04 -14.92
CA ALA A 415 20.49 17.91 -16.07
C ALA A 415 19.33 18.88 -16.36
N LEU A 416 18.84 19.59 -15.33
CA LEU A 416 17.72 20.55 -15.44
C LEU A 416 18.18 21.83 -16.10
N THR A 417 18.03 21.92 -17.42
CA THR A 417 18.52 23.07 -18.23
C THR A 417 17.45 24.12 -18.47
N THR A 418 16.18 23.73 -18.55
CA THR A 418 15.08 24.62 -18.91
C THR A 418 14.24 25.03 -17.69
N LEU A 419 13.59 26.21 -17.79
CA LEU A 419 12.69 26.72 -16.74
C LEU A 419 11.50 25.77 -16.47
N PRO A 420 10.82 25.19 -17.46
CA PRO A 420 9.73 24.23 -17.21
C PRO A 420 10.19 23.00 -16.43
N GLN A 421 11.39 22.45 -16.70
CA GLN A 421 11.95 21.34 -15.93
C GLN A 421 12.17 21.72 -14.46
N LYS A 422 12.74 22.91 -14.21
CA LYS A 422 12.99 23.42 -12.86
C LYS A 422 11.70 23.68 -12.10
N ILE A 423 10.70 24.28 -12.73
CA ILE A 423 9.37 24.49 -12.11
C ILE A 423 8.73 23.17 -11.73
N GLY A 424 8.65 22.20 -12.63
CA GLY A 424 8.03 20.92 -12.34
C GLY A 424 8.76 20.14 -11.24
N MET A 425 10.09 20.14 -11.23
CA MET A 425 10.87 19.51 -10.15
C MET A 425 10.77 20.29 -8.83
N GLY A 426 10.60 21.60 -8.86
CA GLY A 426 10.26 22.41 -7.68
C GLY A 426 8.89 22.07 -7.11
N MET A 427 7.87 21.92 -7.96
CA MET A 427 6.54 21.44 -7.56
C MET A 427 6.62 20.03 -6.97
N MET A 428 7.38 19.12 -7.57
CA MET A 428 7.65 17.78 -7.04
C MET A 428 8.23 17.87 -5.63
N GLY A 429 9.24 18.71 -5.41
CA GLY A 429 9.86 18.91 -4.10
C GLY A 429 8.89 19.46 -3.06
N LEU A 430 8.18 20.54 -3.38
CA LEU A 430 7.17 21.15 -2.49
C LEU A 430 6.06 20.16 -2.13
N GLY A 431 5.52 19.47 -3.14
CA GLY A 431 4.47 18.47 -2.92
C GLY A 431 4.94 17.31 -2.05
N GLY A 432 6.18 16.83 -2.26
CA GLY A 432 6.80 15.80 -1.44
C GLY A 432 6.95 16.22 0.02
N LEU A 433 7.39 17.45 0.28
CA LEU A 433 7.50 17.99 1.64
C LEU A 433 6.14 18.07 2.35
N ILE A 434 5.11 18.57 1.67
CA ILE A 434 3.74 18.62 2.21
C ILE A 434 3.24 17.20 2.50
N ALA A 435 3.51 16.23 1.63
CA ALA A 435 3.15 14.85 1.85
C ALA A 435 3.86 14.25 3.08
N VAL A 436 5.13 14.53 3.29
CA VAL A 436 5.86 14.11 4.51
C VAL A 436 5.17 14.65 5.76
N ILE A 437 4.79 15.93 5.78
CA ILE A 437 4.01 16.52 6.89
C ILE A 437 2.72 15.72 7.12
N GLY A 438 1.97 15.41 6.06
CA GLY A 438 0.76 14.58 6.15
C GLY A 438 1.03 13.16 6.69
N GLY A 439 2.17 12.57 6.34
CA GLY A 439 2.62 11.29 6.88
C GLY A 439 2.94 11.36 8.38
N ILE A 440 3.63 12.41 8.83
CA ILE A 440 3.90 12.66 10.24
C ILE A 440 2.58 12.85 11.01
N MET A 441 1.64 13.62 10.47
CA MET A 441 0.31 13.78 11.07
C MET A 441 -0.39 12.43 11.29
N PHE A 442 -0.32 11.51 10.33
CA PHE A 442 -0.90 10.17 10.47
C PHE A 442 -0.27 9.41 11.64
N VAL A 443 1.07 9.38 11.70
CA VAL A 443 1.79 8.71 12.79
C VAL A 443 1.41 9.31 14.14
N LEU A 444 1.35 10.64 14.24
CA LEU A 444 0.99 11.32 15.49
C LEU A 444 -0.45 11.03 15.93
N VAL A 445 -1.41 10.97 14.99
CA VAL A 445 -2.80 10.59 15.28
C VAL A 445 -2.86 9.18 15.84
N CYS A 446 -2.19 8.21 15.19
CA CYS A 446 -2.17 6.83 15.65
C CYS A 446 -1.48 6.68 17.02
N LEU A 447 -0.29 7.26 17.18
CA LEU A 447 0.45 7.19 18.45
C LEU A 447 -0.32 7.82 19.61
N LYS A 448 -0.96 8.97 19.39
CA LYS A 448 -1.77 9.64 20.43
C LYS A 448 -2.92 8.75 20.95
N LEU A 449 -3.46 7.88 20.10
CA LEU A 449 -4.53 6.95 20.48
C LEU A 449 -3.99 5.68 21.14
N MET A 450 -2.85 5.18 20.64
CA MET A 450 -2.25 3.92 21.09
C MET A 450 -1.45 4.06 22.40
N LEU A 451 -0.92 5.24 22.68
CA LEU A 451 -0.20 5.49 23.92
C LEU A 451 -1.18 5.63 25.10
N PRO A 452 -0.87 5.00 26.26
CA PRO A 452 -1.71 5.12 27.44
C PRO A 452 -1.81 6.58 27.84
N ARG A 453 -3.04 7.11 27.97
CA ARG A 453 -3.24 8.42 28.59
C ARG A 453 -2.82 8.32 30.05
N LYS A 454 -1.81 9.08 30.47
CA LYS A 454 -1.57 9.31 31.89
C LYS A 454 -2.90 9.86 32.47
N ARG A 455 -3.49 9.09 33.37
CA ARG A 455 -4.65 9.51 34.17
C ARG A 455 -4.24 10.58 35.14
#